data_b7dd6ca4f3f82fdb09c4e5d32b6b7506
#
_entry.id   b7dd6ca4f3f82fdb09c4e5d32b6b7506
#
_cell.length_a   1.000
_cell.length_b   1.000
_cell.length_c   1.000
_cell.angle_alpha   90.00
_cell.angle_beta   90.00
_cell.angle_gamma   90.00
#
_symmetry.space_group_name_H-M   'P 1'
#
loop_
_entity.id
_entity.type
_entity.pdbx_description
1 polymer ?
#
loop_
_entity_poly.entity_id
_entity_poly.type
_entity_poly.pdbx_seq_one_letter_code
_entity_poly.pdbx_strand_id
1 'polypeptide(L)'
;MRFKIWGNGPGLRPARRLNREHVESVVIGALDGSVTGPAPDLPRRRLLRLGLVVAVLAILSGGAWAGRHWWAVGRYIETTDDAYIGGNVTAIAPHVSGFVAQVLAADNEHVHKGQVLVRLDPRDFQTALDHAAAVVAARTTEVEGLRARYTLQQSIIRQYEADRAAKEARASFTAQDAERYRDLARTNAVSRQEAQRSSTLDQEARAAVSSSGAALESARQQLKVLEAQIAAARAAEAQARSDLQTAQLDVGYTEIRSPIDGYVSNRAAQVGAYVKQGAYMVSVIPAAGLWVDANFKEDQLARIRPGQMATLRTEVLPHQPFHGRVLSLAHGTGAVFSVIPPENATGNFTRIVQRVPVRIELDPRDAGVEMLRPGLSVTASVDTGLDPRVR
;
A
#
# COMPACT_ATOMS: atom_id res chain seq x y z
N MET A 1 -28.51 -4.93 -52.94
CA MET A 1 -29.89 -5.07 -52.47
C MET A 1 -30.12 -3.95 -51.47
N ARG A 2 -30.68 -2.82 -51.87
CA ARG A 2 -32.09 -2.39 -52.10
C ARG A 2 -32.98 -2.86 -50.93
N PHE A 3 -33.43 -1.94 -50.08
CA PHE A 3 -34.79 -1.32 -50.02
C PHE A 3 -34.77 -0.43 -48.74
N LYS A 4 -34.99 0.87 -48.83
CA LYS A 4 -36.24 1.67 -48.97
C LYS A 4 -37.03 1.69 -47.64
N ILE A 5 -37.16 2.83 -46.99
CA ILE A 5 -38.05 4.01 -47.15
C ILE A 5 -39.31 3.92 -46.27
N TRP A 6 -39.64 5.06 -45.70
CA TRP A 6 -40.92 5.63 -45.24
C TRP A 6 -41.02 5.80 -43.72
N GLY A 7 -41.54 6.89 -43.23
CA GLY A 7 -42.21 8.07 -43.76
C GLY A 7 -42.57 9.02 -42.62
N ASN A 8 -42.52 10.20 -42.99
CA ASN A 8 -43.46 11.30 -42.89
C ASN A 8 -44.29 11.52 -41.63
N GLY A 9 -44.13 12.62 -41.01
CA GLY A 9 -44.67 13.89 -40.73
C GLY A 9 -46.09 13.96 -40.13
N PRO A 10 -46.75 15.07 -39.80
CA PRO A 10 -46.47 16.48 -40.05
C PRO A 10 -46.47 17.34 -38.78
N GLY A 11 -45.93 18.51 -38.66
CA GLY A 11 -46.27 19.77 -39.26
C GLY A 11 -47.29 20.55 -38.49
N LEU A 12 -46.96 21.77 -38.04
CA LEU A 12 -47.85 22.96 -37.97
C LEU A 12 -47.09 24.05 -37.19
N ARG A 13 -46.60 24.93 -37.86
CA ARG A 13 -46.80 26.34 -38.27
C ARG A 13 -47.10 27.35 -37.17
N PRO A 14 -46.57 28.57 -37.37
CA PRO A 14 -46.53 29.66 -36.39
C PRO A 14 -47.75 30.62 -36.53
N ALA A 15 -48.05 31.33 -35.49
CA ALA A 15 -48.97 32.47 -35.51
C ALA A 15 -48.45 33.49 -34.53
N ARG A 16 -48.26 34.62 -34.78
CA ARG A 16 -48.81 35.73 -35.58
C ARG A 16 -48.58 36.97 -34.73
N ARG A 17 -47.92 37.91 -35.26
CA ARG A 17 -47.97 39.34 -34.87
C ARG A 17 -49.42 39.79 -34.96
N LEU A 18 -49.82 40.62 -34.00
CA LEU A 18 -50.89 41.58 -34.21
C LEU A 18 -50.47 42.93 -33.59
N ASN A 19 -50.39 43.83 -34.52
CA ASN A 19 -50.27 45.26 -34.39
C ASN A 19 -51.73 45.85 -34.34
N ARG A 20 -51.82 47.08 -33.92
CA ARG A 20 -52.87 48.12 -34.16
C ARG A 20 -53.70 48.44 -32.92
N GLU A 21 -53.49 49.64 -32.43
CA GLU A 21 -54.05 50.92 -32.90
C GLU A 21 -55.57 51.05 -32.63
N HIS A 22 -55.85 52.23 -32.07
CA HIS A 22 -57.06 53.02 -32.11
C HIS A 22 -58.23 52.60 -31.19
N VAL A 23 -58.64 53.55 -30.40
CA VAL A 23 -59.82 54.41 -30.55
C VAL A 23 -59.82 55.45 -29.44
N GLU A 24 -59.53 56.70 -29.72
CA GLU A 24 -60.36 57.87 -29.76
C GLU A 24 -61.52 58.00 -28.74
N SER A 25 -61.36 59.09 -27.99
CA SER A 25 -62.30 60.18 -27.76
C SER A 25 -63.62 59.90 -27.05
N VAL A 26 -63.90 60.76 -26.13
CA VAL A 26 -65.13 61.64 -25.98
C VAL A 26 -65.13 62.20 -24.54
N VAL A 27 -64.86 63.44 -24.32
CA VAL A 27 -65.63 64.70 -24.30
C VAL A 27 -66.17 65.10 -22.93
N ILE A 28 -65.72 66.31 -22.55
CA ILE A 28 -66.42 67.45 -21.94
C ILE A 28 -66.81 67.41 -20.47
N GLY A 29 -66.37 68.40 -19.77
CA GLY A 29 -66.98 68.90 -18.55
C GLY A 29 -66.09 69.96 -17.85
N ALA A 30 -66.23 71.19 -18.26
CA ALA A 30 -65.66 72.38 -17.64
C ALA A 30 -66.04 72.47 -16.15
N LEU A 31 -65.15 73.03 -15.36
CA LEU A 31 -65.44 74.16 -14.51
C LEU A 31 -64.14 74.80 -13.96
N ASP A 32 -64.11 75.99 -14.19
CA ASP A 32 -63.23 77.09 -13.89
C ASP A 32 -62.86 77.16 -12.39
N GLY A 33 -61.60 77.55 -12.11
CA GLY A 33 -61.16 77.83 -10.74
C GLY A 33 -59.65 78.18 -10.69
N SER A 34 -59.32 79.34 -11.23
CA SER A 34 -58.01 80.01 -11.12
C SER A 34 -57.55 80.21 -9.68
N VAL A 35 -56.44 79.56 -9.31
CA VAL A 35 -55.56 80.15 -8.32
C VAL A 35 -54.14 80.03 -8.79
N THR A 36 -53.63 81.12 -9.31
CA THR A 36 -52.21 81.35 -9.61
C THR A 36 -51.43 81.51 -8.35
N GLY A 37 -50.50 80.57 -8.09
CA GLY A 37 -49.38 80.77 -7.17
C GLY A 37 -48.13 80.25 -7.85
N PRO A 38 -47.03 81.09 -7.93
CA PRO A 38 -45.84 80.64 -8.64
C PRO A 38 -45.13 79.56 -7.84
N ALA A 39 -44.94 78.38 -8.41
CA ALA A 39 -44.04 77.40 -7.88
C ALA A 39 -42.58 77.95 -7.92
N PRO A 40 -41.78 77.77 -6.87
CA PRO A 40 -40.42 78.26 -6.87
C PRO A 40 -39.62 77.39 -7.89
N ASP A 41 -39.16 78.00 -8.92
CA ASP A 41 -38.20 77.48 -9.84
C ASP A 41 -36.89 77.20 -9.09
N LEU A 42 -36.77 75.95 -8.62
CA LEU A 42 -35.48 75.40 -8.17
C LEU A 42 -34.59 75.33 -9.39
N PRO A 43 -33.46 76.03 -9.40
CA PRO A 43 -32.64 76.14 -10.62
C PRO A 43 -32.15 74.73 -11.03
N ARG A 44 -32.69 74.13 -12.05
CA ARG A 44 -32.30 72.82 -12.68
C ARG A 44 -30.77 72.69 -12.78
N ARG A 45 -30.02 73.74 -12.89
CA ARG A 45 -28.55 73.78 -12.91
C ARG A 45 -27.92 73.42 -11.54
N ARG A 46 -28.58 73.69 -10.41
CA ARG A 46 -28.05 73.29 -9.09
C ARG A 46 -28.28 71.84 -8.81
N LEU A 47 -29.41 71.22 -9.22
CA LEU A 47 -29.71 69.82 -9.13
C LEU A 47 -28.79 68.98 -10.04
N LEU A 48 -28.51 69.46 -11.27
CA LEU A 48 -27.53 68.83 -12.15
C LEU A 48 -26.10 68.89 -11.60
N ARG A 49 -25.70 69.99 -10.95
CA ARG A 49 -24.38 70.10 -10.30
C ARG A 49 -24.30 69.22 -9.07
N LEU A 50 -25.35 69.13 -8.28
CA LEU A 50 -25.42 68.25 -7.11
C LEU A 50 -25.36 66.77 -7.56
N GLY A 51 -26.11 66.37 -8.60
CA GLY A 51 -26.05 65.03 -9.20
C GLY A 51 -24.66 64.68 -9.72
N LEU A 52 -23.98 65.67 -10.38
CA LEU A 52 -22.63 65.46 -10.87
C LEU A 52 -21.61 65.30 -9.73
N VAL A 53 -21.74 66.09 -8.64
CA VAL A 53 -20.90 65.97 -7.44
C VAL A 53 -21.11 64.61 -6.76
N VAL A 54 -22.36 64.15 -6.62
CA VAL A 54 -22.67 62.81 -6.06
C VAL A 54 -22.10 61.70 -6.94
N ALA A 55 -22.24 61.80 -8.26
CA ALA A 55 -21.66 60.84 -9.21
C ALA A 55 -20.12 60.78 -9.11
N VAL A 56 -19.44 61.94 -9.03
CA VAL A 56 -18.00 62.02 -8.86
C VAL A 56 -17.57 61.45 -7.51
N LEU A 57 -18.28 61.72 -6.43
CA LEU A 57 -18.02 61.14 -5.10
C LEU A 57 -18.24 59.59 -5.09
N ALA A 58 -19.27 59.11 -5.79
CA ALA A 58 -19.51 57.66 -5.92
C ALA A 58 -18.38 56.95 -6.72
N ILE A 59 -17.91 57.59 -7.80
CA ILE A 59 -16.77 57.08 -8.59
C ILE A 59 -15.49 57.09 -7.76
N LEU A 60 -15.23 58.18 -7.04
CA LEU A 60 -14.04 58.30 -6.18
C LEU A 60 -14.08 57.28 -5.02
N SER A 61 -15.21 57.13 -4.35
CA SER A 61 -15.37 56.17 -3.26
C SER A 61 -15.28 54.73 -3.77
N GLY A 62 -15.90 54.41 -4.92
CA GLY A 62 -15.79 53.10 -5.61
C GLY A 62 -14.35 52.81 -6.04
N GLY A 63 -13.69 53.83 -6.63
CA GLY A 63 -12.27 53.73 -7.03
C GLY A 63 -11.33 53.57 -5.81
N ALA A 64 -11.56 54.30 -4.76
CA ALA A 64 -10.79 54.18 -3.51
C ALA A 64 -11.01 52.82 -2.82
N TRP A 65 -12.26 52.32 -2.81
CA TRP A 65 -12.58 50.97 -2.31
C TRP A 65 -11.94 49.88 -3.15
N ALA A 66 -12.05 49.94 -4.47
CA ALA A 66 -11.45 49.00 -5.40
C ALA A 66 -9.91 49.03 -5.32
N GLY A 67 -9.31 50.25 -5.27
CA GLY A 67 -7.87 50.42 -5.09
C GLY A 67 -7.37 49.88 -3.76
N ARG A 68 -8.10 50.12 -2.66
CA ARG A 68 -7.78 49.57 -1.35
C ARG A 68 -7.90 48.04 -1.33
N HIS A 69 -8.95 47.49 -1.96
CA HIS A 69 -9.15 46.05 -2.02
C HIS A 69 -8.04 45.38 -2.85
N TRP A 70 -7.70 45.93 -3.99
CA TRP A 70 -6.58 45.44 -4.80
C TRP A 70 -5.24 45.57 -4.05
N TRP A 71 -5.02 46.66 -3.34
CA TRP A 71 -3.78 46.89 -2.59
C TRP A 71 -3.66 46.00 -1.35
N ALA A 72 -4.78 45.66 -0.69
CA ALA A 72 -4.81 44.83 0.51
C ALA A 72 -4.83 43.31 0.23
N VAL A 73 -5.43 42.87 -0.86
CA VAL A 73 -5.67 41.47 -1.15
C VAL A 73 -5.06 41.06 -2.50
N GLY A 74 -5.39 41.79 -3.57
CA GLY A 74 -5.07 41.33 -4.92
C GLY A 74 -3.58 41.16 -5.24
N ARG A 75 -2.73 42.01 -4.61
CA ARG A 75 -1.27 41.96 -4.80
C ARG A 75 -0.56 40.80 -4.12
N TYR A 76 -1.28 40.07 -3.24
CA TYR A 76 -0.73 38.94 -2.50
C TYR A 76 -1.19 37.60 -3.03
N ILE A 77 -2.03 37.56 -4.06
CA ILE A 77 -2.49 36.34 -4.67
C ILE A 77 -1.63 36.04 -5.90
N GLU A 78 -0.84 34.96 -5.80
CA GLU A 78 -0.08 34.42 -6.93
C GLU A 78 -0.89 33.33 -7.61
N THR A 79 -1.12 33.45 -8.92
CA THR A 79 -1.98 32.53 -9.67
C THR A 79 -1.21 31.89 -10.82
N THR A 80 -1.43 30.61 -11.04
CA THR A 80 -0.96 29.86 -12.21
C THR A 80 -2.08 29.00 -12.76
N ASP A 81 -2.14 28.91 -14.07
CA ASP A 81 -3.00 28.01 -14.86
C ASP A 81 -2.28 26.70 -15.25
N ASP A 82 -0.95 26.66 -15.04
CA ASP A 82 -0.12 25.50 -15.28
C ASP A 82 -0.03 24.65 -14.01
N ALA A 83 -1.14 24.04 -13.63
CA ALA A 83 -1.22 23.17 -12.48
C ALA A 83 -2.03 21.92 -12.81
N TYR A 84 -1.58 20.79 -12.29
CA TYR A 84 -2.17 19.49 -12.56
C TYR A 84 -2.41 18.71 -11.27
N ILE A 85 -3.52 17.98 -11.22
CA ILE A 85 -3.78 17.06 -10.12
C ILE A 85 -2.85 15.87 -10.25
N GLY A 86 -2.10 15.60 -9.19
CA GLY A 86 -1.24 14.43 -9.03
C GLY A 86 -1.87 13.41 -8.09
N GLY A 87 -1.40 12.17 -8.19
CA GLY A 87 -1.79 11.09 -7.29
C GLY A 87 -0.82 9.92 -7.43
N ASN A 88 -0.66 9.15 -6.36
CA ASN A 88 0.18 7.95 -6.36
C ASN A 88 -0.51 6.80 -7.10
N VAL A 89 -0.48 6.82 -8.43
CA VAL A 89 -0.99 5.71 -9.23
C VAL A 89 -0.14 4.48 -8.99
N THR A 90 -0.76 3.41 -8.48
CA THR A 90 -0.07 2.16 -8.16
C THR A 90 -0.23 1.18 -9.32
N ALA A 91 0.88 0.86 -9.98
CA ALA A 91 0.94 -0.21 -10.96
C ALA A 91 1.07 -1.56 -10.24
N ILE A 92 0.18 -2.49 -10.55
CA ILE A 92 0.12 -3.81 -9.93
C ILE A 92 0.65 -4.84 -10.93
N ALA A 93 1.56 -5.67 -10.46
CA ALA A 93 2.18 -6.76 -11.19
C ALA A 93 2.08 -8.07 -10.39
N PRO A 94 2.03 -9.24 -11.03
CA PRO A 94 1.97 -10.51 -10.34
C PRO A 94 3.33 -10.89 -9.74
N HIS A 95 3.31 -11.56 -8.58
CA HIS A 95 4.48 -12.13 -7.94
C HIS A 95 4.92 -13.47 -8.55
N VAL A 96 4.00 -14.16 -9.20
CA VAL A 96 4.24 -15.46 -9.86
C VAL A 96 3.74 -15.41 -11.31
N SER A 97 4.36 -16.21 -12.18
CA SER A 97 3.94 -16.31 -13.58
C SER A 97 2.82 -17.33 -13.72
N GLY A 98 1.84 -17.07 -14.59
CA GLY A 98 0.74 -18.01 -14.80
C GLY A 98 -0.27 -17.53 -15.82
N PHE A 99 -1.29 -18.35 -16.11
CA PHE A 99 -2.41 -17.95 -16.93
C PHE A 99 -3.46 -17.20 -16.10
N VAL A 100 -4.02 -16.15 -16.65
CA VAL A 100 -5.14 -15.43 -16.04
C VAL A 100 -6.41 -16.28 -16.14
N ALA A 101 -6.90 -16.78 -15.01
CA ALA A 101 -8.14 -17.54 -14.94
C ALA A 101 -9.37 -16.65 -14.93
N GLN A 102 -9.32 -15.57 -14.16
CA GLN A 102 -10.46 -14.66 -13.98
C GLN A 102 -9.96 -13.21 -13.79
N VAL A 103 -10.71 -12.27 -14.32
CA VAL A 103 -10.59 -10.84 -14.04
C VAL A 103 -11.87 -10.43 -13.33
N LEU A 104 -11.75 -10.04 -12.07
CA LEU A 104 -12.87 -9.78 -11.18
C LEU A 104 -13.22 -8.29 -11.09
N ALA A 105 -12.24 -7.41 -11.37
CA ALA A 105 -12.45 -5.98 -11.34
C ALA A 105 -12.68 -5.43 -12.75
N ALA A 106 -13.74 -4.63 -12.91
CA ALA A 106 -14.02 -3.93 -14.15
C ALA A 106 -13.19 -2.64 -14.27
N ASP A 107 -13.07 -2.13 -15.50
CA ASP A 107 -12.42 -0.84 -15.72
C ASP A 107 -13.25 0.29 -15.08
N ASN A 108 -12.56 1.21 -14.38
CA ASN A 108 -13.13 2.32 -13.60
C ASN A 108 -13.97 1.92 -12.40
N GLU A 109 -13.94 0.65 -11.99
CA GLU A 109 -14.60 0.19 -10.77
C GLU A 109 -13.87 0.68 -9.53
N HIS A 110 -14.62 1.07 -8.50
CA HIS A 110 -14.07 1.36 -7.18
C HIS A 110 -13.72 0.06 -6.46
N VAL A 111 -12.49 -0.05 -5.98
CA VAL A 111 -11.98 -1.23 -5.30
C VAL A 111 -11.41 -0.87 -3.93
N HIS A 112 -11.56 -1.79 -2.99
CA HIS A 112 -11.04 -1.64 -1.64
C HIS A 112 -9.66 -2.32 -1.49
N LYS A 113 -8.87 -1.82 -0.57
CA LYS A 113 -7.62 -2.46 -0.17
C LYS A 113 -7.84 -3.93 0.22
N GLY A 114 -7.07 -4.84 -0.38
CA GLY A 114 -7.19 -6.28 -0.19
C GLY A 114 -8.20 -6.97 -1.11
N GLN A 115 -9.03 -6.24 -1.86
CA GLN A 115 -9.96 -6.81 -2.84
C GLN A 115 -9.19 -7.50 -3.96
N VAL A 116 -9.64 -8.71 -4.34
CA VAL A 116 -9.06 -9.47 -5.46
C VAL A 116 -9.46 -8.82 -6.78
N LEU A 117 -8.48 -8.44 -7.59
CA LEU A 117 -8.65 -7.83 -8.90
C LEU A 117 -8.57 -8.86 -10.03
N VAL A 118 -7.57 -9.72 -9.93
CA VAL A 118 -7.28 -10.74 -10.93
C VAL A 118 -6.90 -12.04 -10.21
N ARG A 119 -7.32 -13.17 -10.76
CA ARG A 119 -6.95 -14.50 -10.28
C ARG A 119 -6.23 -15.25 -11.39
N LEU A 120 -5.02 -15.73 -11.09
CA LEU A 120 -4.29 -16.67 -11.93
C LEU A 120 -4.82 -18.09 -11.73
N ASP A 121 -4.51 -19.01 -12.64
CA ASP A 121 -4.81 -20.41 -12.50
C ASP A 121 -3.99 -21.02 -11.33
N PRO A 122 -4.65 -21.46 -10.25
CA PRO A 122 -3.96 -21.94 -9.07
C PRO A 122 -3.56 -23.41 -9.12
N ARG A 123 -3.95 -24.17 -10.14
CA ARG A 123 -3.87 -25.65 -10.15
C ARG A 123 -2.45 -26.17 -9.96
N ASP A 124 -1.47 -25.59 -10.66
CA ASP A 124 -0.08 -26.00 -10.56
C ASP A 124 0.49 -25.68 -9.17
N PHE A 125 0.17 -24.49 -8.63
CA PHE A 125 0.57 -24.06 -7.30
C PHE A 125 -0.08 -24.88 -6.20
N GLN A 126 -1.36 -25.25 -6.36
CA GLN A 126 -2.06 -26.13 -5.41
C GLN A 126 -1.43 -27.53 -5.38
N THR A 127 -1.07 -28.06 -6.54
CA THR A 127 -0.37 -29.36 -6.64
C THR A 127 1.01 -29.29 -5.96
N ALA A 128 1.74 -28.20 -6.13
CA ALA A 128 3.03 -27.98 -5.46
C ALA A 128 2.85 -27.85 -3.93
N LEU A 129 1.80 -27.19 -3.47
CA LEU A 129 1.44 -27.09 -2.06
C LEU A 129 1.14 -28.46 -1.46
N ASP A 130 0.30 -29.25 -2.12
CA ASP A 130 -0.07 -30.59 -1.67
C ASP A 130 1.15 -31.51 -1.61
N HIS A 131 2.05 -31.42 -2.60
CA HIS A 131 3.33 -32.14 -2.60
C HIS A 131 4.20 -31.72 -1.40
N ALA A 132 4.39 -30.42 -1.16
CA ALA A 132 5.18 -29.94 -0.04
C ALA A 132 4.59 -30.39 1.32
N ALA A 133 3.26 -30.39 1.45
CA ALA A 133 2.58 -30.90 2.65
C ALA A 133 2.85 -32.39 2.86
N ALA A 134 2.82 -33.21 1.81
CA ALA A 134 3.14 -34.61 1.89
C ALA A 134 4.60 -34.87 2.30
N VAL A 135 5.54 -34.04 1.82
CA VAL A 135 6.95 -34.14 2.21
C VAL A 135 7.12 -33.83 3.70
N VAL A 136 6.46 -32.79 4.23
CA VAL A 136 6.48 -32.48 5.67
C VAL A 136 5.94 -33.67 6.47
N ALA A 137 4.83 -34.27 6.09
CA ALA A 137 4.25 -35.42 6.77
C ALA A 137 5.24 -36.63 6.79
N ALA A 138 5.92 -36.87 5.68
CA ALA A 138 6.93 -37.94 5.60
C ALA A 138 8.12 -37.65 6.55
N ARG A 139 8.64 -36.41 6.60
CA ARG A 139 9.74 -36.05 7.50
C ARG A 139 9.34 -36.09 8.99
N THR A 140 8.11 -35.70 9.31
CA THR A 140 7.57 -35.82 10.67
C THR A 140 7.53 -37.27 11.11
N THR A 141 7.03 -38.17 10.24
CA THR A 141 7.00 -39.61 10.51
C THR A 141 8.41 -40.21 10.68
N GLU A 142 9.39 -39.74 9.90
CA GLU A 142 10.80 -40.14 10.05
C GLU A 142 11.35 -39.77 11.45
N VAL A 143 11.10 -38.54 11.92
CA VAL A 143 11.47 -38.08 13.26
C VAL A 143 10.82 -38.95 14.34
N GLU A 144 9.53 -39.27 14.20
CA GLU A 144 8.81 -40.13 15.14
C GLU A 144 9.38 -41.57 15.16
N GLY A 145 9.71 -42.11 14.01
CA GLY A 145 10.35 -43.43 13.92
C GLY A 145 11.71 -43.46 14.62
N LEU A 146 12.52 -42.43 14.47
CA LEU A 146 13.81 -42.32 15.18
C LEU A 146 13.62 -42.12 16.70
N ARG A 147 12.62 -41.41 17.14
CA ARG A 147 12.27 -41.29 18.57
C ARG A 147 11.85 -42.61 19.18
N ALA A 148 11.07 -43.38 18.45
CA ALA A 148 10.69 -44.75 18.89
C ALA A 148 11.93 -45.65 19.05
N ARG A 149 12.88 -45.60 18.10
CA ARG A 149 14.17 -46.30 18.20
C ARG A 149 15.01 -45.84 19.38
N TYR A 150 15.03 -44.53 19.65
CA TYR A 150 15.70 -43.96 20.81
C TYR A 150 15.13 -44.50 22.13
N THR A 151 13.82 -44.54 22.27
CA THR A 151 13.14 -45.11 23.44
C THR A 151 13.44 -46.59 23.61
N LEU A 152 13.46 -47.37 22.51
CA LEU A 152 13.87 -48.77 22.53
C LEU A 152 15.32 -48.92 23.04
N GLN A 153 16.25 -48.10 22.50
CA GLN A 153 17.66 -48.15 22.91
C GLN A 153 17.85 -47.84 24.42
N GLN A 154 17.05 -46.91 24.94
CA GLN A 154 17.05 -46.64 26.40
C GLN A 154 16.64 -47.89 27.21
N SER A 155 15.70 -48.69 26.70
CA SER A 155 15.29 -49.90 27.36
C SER A 155 16.40 -50.98 27.31
N ILE A 156 17.11 -51.06 26.18
CA ILE A 156 18.28 -51.93 26.03
C ILE A 156 19.39 -51.55 26.97
N ILE A 157 19.64 -50.25 27.17
CA ILE A 157 20.63 -49.74 28.14
C ILE A 157 20.25 -50.21 29.56
N ARG A 158 19.00 -50.05 29.96
CA ARG A 158 18.52 -50.54 31.30
C ARG A 158 18.72 -52.04 31.46
N GLN A 159 18.53 -52.84 30.41
CA GLN A 159 18.80 -54.27 30.43
C GLN A 159 20.30 -54.57 30.66
N TYR A 160 21.21 -53.88 29.97
CA TYR A 160 22.65 -54.04 30.18
C TYR A 160 23.12 -53.53 31.51
N GLU A 161 22.51 -52.49 32.08
CA GLU A 161 22.76 -51.99 33.43
C GLU A 161 22.39 -53.06 34.48
N ALA A 162 21.23 -53.73 34.32
CA ALA A 162 20.81 -54.83 35.20
C ALA A 162 21.74 -56.04 35.08
N ASP A 163 22.12 -56.43 33.86
CA ASP A 163 23.06 -57.53 33.62
C ASP A 163 24.44 -57.26 34.24
N ARG A 164 24.96 -56.04 34.06
CA ARG A 164 26.20 -55.63 34.69
C ARG A 164 26.13 -55.70 36.23
N ALA A 165 25.04 -55.17 36.81
CA ALA A 165 24.83 -55.24 38.26
C ALA A 165 24.82 -56.69 38.82
N ALA A 166 24.19 -57.62 38.08
CA ALA A 166 24.21 -59.03 38.44
C ALA A 166 25.63 -59.61 38.37
N LYS A 167 26.43 -59.31 37.34
CA LYS A 167 27.82 -59.75 37.23
C LYS A 167 28.73 -59.12 38.30
N GLU A 168 28.51 -57.87 38.66
CA GLU A 168 29.24 -57.17 39.76
C GLU A 168 28.96 -57.85 41.09
N ALA A 169 27.72 -58.18 41.39
CA ALA A 169 27.36 -58.93 42.60
C ALA A 169 28.03 -60.31 42.60
N ARG A 170 28.08 -61.03 41.48
CA ARG A 170 28.79 -62.32 41.37
C ARG A 170 30.29 -62.16 41.55
N ALA A 171 30.92 -61.13 40.96
CA ALA A 171 32.34 -60.82 41.10
C ALA A 171 32.70 -60.49 42.56
N SER A 172 31.85 -59.75 43.27
CA SER A 172 32.02 -59.45 44.67
C SER A 172 32.00 -60.73 45.51
N PHE A 173 31.06 -61.64 45.26
CA PHE A 173 31.00 -62.91 45.94
C PHE A 173 32.27 -63.78 45.72
N THR A 174 32.67 -63.94 44.44
CA THR A 174 33.85 -64.76 44.06
C THR A 174 35.17 -64.15 44.60
N ALA A 175 35.27 -62.83 44.64
CA ALA A 175 36.44 -62.16 45.24
C ALA A 175 36.58 -62.45 46.73
N GLN A 176 35.48 -62.36 47.47
CA GLN A 176 35.46 -62.67 48.93
C GLN A 176 35.76 -64.17 49.14
N ASP A 177 35.25 -65.02 48.24
CA ASP A 177 35.51 -66.45 48.33
C ASP A 177 36.98 -66.80 48.03
N ALA A 178 37.55 -66.19 46.99
CA ALA A 178 38.96 -66.33 46.61
C ALA A 178 39.92 -65.84 47.76
N GLU A 179 39.56 -64.77 48.43
CA GLU A 179 40.33 -64.27 49.57
C GLU A 179 40.24 -65.25 50.71
N ARG A 180 39.07 -65.76 51.09
CA ARG A 180 38.85 -66.74 52.14
C ARG A 180 39.65 -68.04 51.83
N TYR A 181 39.55 -68.61 50.68
CA TYR A 181 40.28 -69.82 50.28
C TYR A 181 41.81 -69.60 50.28
N ARG A 182 42.28 -68.44 49.92
CA ARG A 182 43.70 -68.06 49.97
C ARG A 182 44.22 -68.07 51.41
N ASP A 183 43.46 -67.54 52.35
CA ASP A 183 43.84 -67.51 53.77
C ASP A 183 43.78 -68.91 54.37
N LEU A 184 42.78 -69.71 54.09
CA LEU A 184 42.67 -71.12 54.49
C LEU A 184 43.85 -71.99 53.97
N ALA A 185 44.27 -71.71 52.70
CA ALA A 185 45.44 -72.44 52.14
C ALA A 185 46.75 -72.10 52.83
N ARG A 186 46.92 -70.87 53.37
CA ARG A 186 48.09 -70.47 54.17
C ARG A 186 48.19 -71.24 55.51
N THR A 187 47.06 -71.63 56.09
CA THR A 187 46.97 -72.42 57.28
C THR A 187 46.92 -73.93 57.04
N ASN A 188 47.09 -74.40 55.77
CA ASN A 188 46.89 -75.77 55.27
C ASN A 188 45.51 -76.38 55.55
N ALA A 189 44.48 -75.55 55.76
CA ALA A 189 43.11 -75.96 56.01
C ALA A 189 42.38 -76.41 54.74
N VAL A 190 42.85 -76.02 53.55
CA VAL A 190 42.34 -76.41 52.22
C VAL A 190 43.47 -76.73 51.23
N SER A 191 43.14 -77.42 50.12
CA SER A 191 44.16 -77.80 49.15
C SER A 191 44.57 -76.55 48.29
N ARG A 192 45.83 -76.55 47.86
CA ARG A 192 46.30 -75.46 46.88
C ARG A 192 45.46 -75.45 45.60
N GLN A 193 44.94 -76.58 45.18
CA GLN A 193 44.10 -76.70 44.01
C GLN A 193 42.77 -75.97 44.15
N GLU A 194 42.13 -76.06 45.32
CA GLU A 194 40.90 -75.34 45.63
C GLU A 194 41.12 -73.81 45.68
N ALA A 195 42.21 -73.35 46.32
CA ALA A 195 42.56 -71.97 46.30
C ALA A 195 42.84 -71.43 44.88
N GLN A 196 43.52 -72.20 44.05
CA GLN A 196 43.73 -71.86 42.67
C GLN A 196 42.44 -71.82 41.86
N ARG A 197 41.53 -72.78 42.06
CA ARG A 197 40.21 -72.80 41.38
C ARG A 197 39.36 -71.58 41.82
N SER A 198 39.35 -71.23 43.08
CA SER A 198 38.63 -70.03 43.55
C SER A 198 39.20 -68.74 42.99
N SER A 199 40.55 -68.65 42.88
CA SER A 199 41.22 -67.51 42.19
C SER A 199 40.87 -67.39 40.72
N THR A 200 40.80 -68.53 40.00
CA THR A 200 40.39 -68.55 38.56
C THR A 200 38.93 -68.08 38.42
N LEU A 201 38.02 -68.54 39.29
CA LEU A 201 36.60 -68.13 39.25
C LEU A 201 36.47 -66.61 39.52
N ASP A 202 37.29 -66.00 40.40
CA ASP A 202 37.33 -64.54 40.63
C ASP A 202 37.81 -63.82 39.35
N GLN A 203 38.87 -64.33 38.69
CA GLN A 203 39.35 -63.74 37.44
C GLN A 203 38.30 -63.81 36.31
N GLU A 204 37.62 -64.95 36.17
CA GLU A 204 36.52 -65.16 35.23
C GLU A 204 35.36 -64.18 35.50
N ALA A 205 34.99 -64.02 36.77
CA ALA A 205 33.92 -63.10 37.15
C ALA A 205 34.28 -61.63 36.88
N ARG A 206 35.51 -61.22 37.14
CA ARG A 206 36.02 -59.88 36.80
C ARG A 206 36.05 -59.65 35.28
N ALA A 207 36.47 -60.64 34.48
CA ALA A 207 36.43 -60.55 33.06
C ALA A 207 35.00 -60.41 32.54
N ALA A 208 34.03 -61.13 33.14
CA ALA A 208 32.60 -60.98 32.82
C ALA A 208 32.05 -59.61 33.14
N VAL A 209 32.46 -58.95 34.26
CA VAL A 209 32.10 -57.56 34.55
C VAL A 209 32.66 -56.59 33.49
N SER A 210 33.95 -56.76 33.15
CA SER A 210 34.58 -55.94 32.11
C SER A 210 33.87 -56.07 30.76
N SER A 211 33.53 -57.28 30.34
CA SER A 211 32.76 -57.54 29.12
C SER A 211 31.38 -56.89 29.13
N SER A 212 30.62 -56.99 30.25
CA SER A 212 29.31 -56.37 30.37
C SER A 212 29.41 -54.82 30.40
N GLY A 213 30.49 -54.29 30.99
CA GLY A 213 30.78 -52.87 30.97
C GLY A 213 31.00 -52.32 29.55
N ALA A 214 31.78 -53.08 28.74
CA ALA A 214 32.00 -52.72 27.32
C ALA A 214 30.69 -52.80 26.49
N ALA A 215 29.84 -53.79 26.77
CA ALA A 215 28.52 -53.91 26.10
C ALA A 215 27.58 -52.74 26.45
N LEU A 216 27.55 -52.31 27.75
CA LEU A 216 26.79 -51.18 28.21
C LEU A 216 27.30 -49.87 27.54
N GLU A 217 28.62 -49.68 27.49
CA GLU A 217 29.20 -48.48 26.83
C GLU A 217 28.89 -48.46 25.33
N SER A 218 28.97 -49.61 24.64
CA SER A 218 28.54 -49.72 23.22
C SER A 218 27.08 -49.31 23.03
N ALA A 219 26.18 -49.78 23.93
CA ALA A 219 24.75 -49.39 23.87
C ALA A 219 24.53 -47.89 24.11
N ARG A 220 25.33 -47.29 25.00
CA ARG A 220 25.29 -45.83 25.25
C ARG A 220 25.80 -45.03 24.03
N GLN A 221 26.87 -45.48 23.39
CA GLN A 221 27.36 -44.86 22.16
C GLN A 221 26.30 -44.89 21.03
N GLN A 222 25.58 -46.04 20.90
CA GLN A 222 24.48 -46.15 19.97
C GLN A 222 23.34 -45.14 20.24
N LEU A 223 23.08 -44.83 21.51
CA LEU A 223 22.11 -43.78 21.89
C LEU A 223 22.53 -42.40 21.35
N LYS A 224 23.82 -42.04 21.49
CA LYS A 224 24.36 -40.78 20.95
C LYS A 224 24.24 -40.68 19.42
N VAL A 225 24.44 -41.79 18.73
CA VAL A 225 24.24 -41.89 17.27
C VAL A 225 22.79 -41.57 16.92
N LEU A 226 21.83 -42.17 17.68
CA LEU A 226 20.40 -41.92 17.46
C LEU A 226 20.03 -40.45 17.76
N GLU A 227 20.63 -39.83 18.80
CA GLU A 227 20.44 -38.40 19.08
C GLU A 227 20.88 -37.53 17.91
N ALA A 228 22.04 -37.81 17.32
CA ALA A 228 22.53 -37.07 16.16
C ALA A 228 21.62 -37.30 14.94
N GLN A 229 21.12 -38.50 14.73
CA GLN A 229 20.16 -38.82 13.65
C GLN A 229 18.84 -38.07 13.85
N ILE A 230 18.31 -37.99 15.08
CA ILE A 230 17.11 -37.24 15.39
C ILE A 230 17.33 -35.73 15.12
N ALA A 231 18.49 -35.19 15.50
CA ALA A 231 18.82 -33.79 15.22
C ALA A 231 18.87 -33.51 13.71
N ALA A 232 19.49 -34.39 12.93
CA ALA A 232 19.52 -34.29 11.47
C ALA A 232 18.13 -34.39 10.82
N ALA A 233 17.29 -35.33 11.28
CA ALA A 233 15.93 -35.51 10.79
C ALA A 233 15.04 -34.29 11.12
N ARG A 234 15.20 -33.68 12.30
CA ARG A 234 14.51 -32.43 12.67
C ARG A 234 14.93 -31.26 11.78
N ALA A 235 16.19 -31.15 11.41
CA ALA A 235 16.66 -30.13 10.49
C ALA A 235 16.04 -30.31 9.10
N ALA A 236 15.95 -31.55 8.63
CA ALA A 236 15.27 -31.88 7.37
C ALA A 236 13.75 -31.61 7.42
N GLU A 237 13.09 -31.87 8.55
CA GLU A 237 11.68 -31.51 8.77
C GLU A 237 11.49 -29.97 8.76
N ALA A 238 12.37 -29.21 9.40
CA ALA A 238 12.32 -27.76 9.39
C ALA A 238 12.49 -27.18 7.98
N GLN A 239 13.40 -27.75 7.18
CA GLN A 239 13.55 -27.40 5.78
C GLN A 239 12.27 -27.65 5.00
N ALA A 240 11.68 -28.84 5.11
CA ALA A 240 10.43 -29.18 4.43
C ALA A 240 9.28 -28.24 4.82
N ARG A 241 9.22 -27.79 6.08
CA ARG A 241 8.23 -26.79 6.53
C ARG A 241 8.44 -25.43 5.87
N SER A 242 9.70 -25.00 5.66
CA SER A 242 9.99 -23.77 4.94
C SER A 242 9.58 -23.86 3.47
N ASP A 243 9.79 -25.01 2.83
CA ASP A 243 9.35 -25.27 1.46
C ASP A 243 7.81 -25.26 1.36
N LEU A 244 7.11 -25.84 2.34
CA LEU A 244 5.65 -25.77 2.45
C LEU A 244 5.16 -24.32 2.58
N GLN A 245 5.81 -23.50 3.39
CA GLN A 245 5.46 -22.09 3.55
C GLN A 245 5.65 -21.33 2.23
N THR A 246 6.71 -21.61 1.49
CA THR A 246 6.92 -21.01 0.16
C THR A 246 5.78 -21.39 -0.79
N ALA A 247 5.40 -22.65 -0.87
CA ALA A 247 4.29 -23.09 -1.69
C ALA A 247 2.95 -22.47 -1.28
N GLN A 248 2.72 -22.24 0.02
CA GLN A 248 1.54 -21.53 0.52
C GLN A 248 1.51 -20.08 0.06
N LEU A 249 2.66 -19.39 0.09
CA LEU A 249 2.78 -18.02 -0.42
C LEU A 249 2.53 -17.96 -1.91
N ASP A 250 3.06 -18.89 -2.69
CA ASP A 250 2.87 -18.96 -4.14
C ASP A 250 1.40 -19.14 -4.52
N VAL A 251 0.65 -19.99 -3.80
CA VAL A 251 -0.81 -20.08 -3.94
C VAL A 251 -1.47 -18.72 -3.61
N GLY A 252 -1.05 -18.05 -2.53
CA GLY A 252 -1.56 -16.74 -2.18
C GLY A 252 -1.29 -15.68 -3.27
N TYR A 253 -0.15 -15.76 -3.92
CA TYR A 253 0.25 -14.85 -5.01
C TYR A 253 -0.52 -15.08 -6.32
N THR A 254 -1.27 -16.17 -6.45
CA THR A 254 -2.19 -16.33 -7.58
C THR A 254 -3.38 -15.39 -7.51
N GLU A 255 -3.70 -14.82 -6.34
CA GLU A 255 -4.71 -13.80 -6.17
C GLU A 255 -4.05 -12.41 -6.13
N ILE A 256 -4.18 -11.66 -7.20
CA ILE A 256 -3.68 -10.31 -7.31
C ILE A 256 -4.69 -9.36 -6.67
N ARG A 257 -4.28 -8.72 -5.57
CA ARG A 257 -5.13 -7.87 -4.74
C ARG A 257 -4.72 -6.40 -4.81
N SER A 258 -5.69 -5.50 -4.61
CA SER A 258 -5.40 -4.07 -4.50
C SER A 258 -4.65 -3.75 -3.20
N PRO A 259 -3.51 -3.03 -3.25
CA PRO A 259 -2.80 -2.57 -2.06
C PRO A 259 -3.44 -1.34 -1.40
N ILE A 260 -4.32 -0.62 -2.12
CA ILE A 260 -4.94 0.64 -1.72
C ILE A 260 -6.42 0.68 -2.08
N ASP A 261 -7.16 1.60 -1.45
CA ASP A 261 -8.51 1.97 -1.89
C ASP A 261 -8.42 2.90 -3.10
N GLY A 262 -9.22 2.66 -4.14
CA GLY A 262 -9.13 3.47 -5.35
C GLY A 262 -9.94 2.95 -6.52
N TYR A 263 -9.62 3.43 -7.71
CA TYR A 263 -10.30 3.08 -8.95
C TYR A 263 -9.36 2.32 -9.88
N VAL A 264 -9.86 1.22 -10.42
CA VAL A 264 -9.14 0.43 -11.44
C VAL A 264 -8.97 1.24 -12.71
N SER A 265 -7.77 1.26 -13.26
CA SER A 265 -7.45 1.95 -14.50
C SER A 265 -6.43 1.17 -15.32
N ASN A 266 -6.43 1.39 -16.63
CA ASN A 266 -5.45 0.85 -17.57
C ASN A 266 -5.19 -0.65 -17.37
N ARG A 267 -6.23 -1.47 -17.47
CA ARG A 267 -6.15 -2.90 -17.29
C ARG A 267 -5.62 -3.60 -18.55
N ALA A 268 -4.42 -4.19 -18.45
CA ALA A 268 -3.82 -5.02 -19.48
C ALA A 268 -4.16 -6.52 -19.31
N ALA A 269 -4.60 -6.93 -18.12
CA ALA A 269 -4.95 -8.31 -17.84
C ALA A 269 -6.20 -8.76 -18.62
N GLN A 270 -6.07 -9.90 -19.32
CA GLN A 270 -7.17 -10.53 -20.06
C GLN A 270 -7.25 -12.01 -19.70
N VAL A 271 -8.46 -12.56 -19.59
CA VAL A 271 -8.68 -13.97 -19.31
C VAL A 271 -8.02 -14.84 -20.38
N GLY A 272 -7.29 -15.86 -19.98
CA GLY A 272 -6.54 -16.75 -20.87
C GLY A 272 -5.14 -16.25 -21.27
N ALA A 273 -4.78 -15.01 -20.95
CA ALA A 273 -3.44 -14.50 -21.21
C ALA A 273 -2.41 -15.11 -20.23
N TYR A 274 -1.21 -15.40 -20.71
CA TYR A 274 -0.08 -15.77 -19.87
C TYR A 274 0.65 -14.52 -19.42
N VAL A 275 0.83 -14.36 -18.11
CA VAL A 275 1.54 -13.23 -17.50
C VAL A 275 2.83 -13.70 -16.84
N LYS A 276 3.90 -12.93 -17.00
CA LYS A 276 5.18 -13.17 -16.32
C LYS A 276 5.22 -12.43 -15.00
N GLN A 277 6.00 -12.92 -14.07
CA GLN A 277 6.33 -12.21 -12.83
C GLN A 277 6.83 -10.80 -13.14
N GLY A 278 6.29 -9.79 -12.44
CA GLY A 278 6.64 -8.39 -12.62
C GLY A 278 6.02 -7.72 -13.85
N ALA A 279 5.27 -8.43 -14.70
CA ALA A 279 4.58 -7.83 -15.83
C ALA A 279 3.44 -6.90 -15.37
N TYR A 280 3.29 -5.77 -16.04
CA TYR A 280 2.19 -4.87 -15.75
C TYR A 280 0.84 -5.53 -16.02
N MET A 281 -0.09 -5.45 -15.06
CA MET A 281 -1.43 -6.02 -15.19
C MET A 281 -2.55 -4.98 -15.09
N VAL A 282 -2.47 -4.10 -14.11
CA VAL A 282 -3.53 -3.12 -13.83
C VAL A 282 -2.96 -1.99 -12.99
N SER A 283 -3.50 -0.79 -13.13
CA SER A 283 -3.22 0.33 -12.22
C SER A 283 -4.40 0.59 -11.31
N VAL A 284 -4.13 1.01 -10.09
CA VAL A 284 -5.13 1.55 -9.19
C VAL A 284 -4.79 3.01 -8.89
N ILE A 285 -5.75 3.89 -9.19
CA ILE A 285 -5.69 5.30 -8.89
C ILE A 285 -6.26 5.49 -7.49
N PRO A 286 -5.54 6.12 -6.55
CA PRO A 286 -6.02 6.28 -5.18
C PRO A 286 -7.28 7.16 -5.12
N ALA A 287 -8.23 6.78 -4.28
CA ALA A 287 -9.44 7.56 -4.02
C ALA A 287 -9.18 8.80 -3.15
N ALA A 288 -8.07 8.84 -2.42
CA ALA A 288 -7.70 9.92 -1.52
C ALA A 288 -6.19 10.20 -1.59
N GLY A 289 -5.76 11.31 -0.97
CA GLY A 289 -4.34 11.69 -0.98
C GLY A 289 -3.89 12.28 -2.31
N LEU A 290 -4.79 12.93 -3.03
CA LEU A 290 -4.47 13.70 -4.23
C LEU A 290 -3.81 15.02 -3.84
N TRP A 291 -2.94 15.51 -4.70
CA TRP A 291 -2.30 16.83 -4.57
C TRP A 291 -2.35 17.57 -5.90
N VAL A 292 -1.97 18.81 -5.89
CA VAL A 292 -1.79 19.62 -7.10
C VAL A 292 -0.32 20.01 -7.21
N ASP A 293 0.30 19.69 -8.33
CA ASP A 293 1.61 20.20 -8.70
C ASP A 293 1.40 21.44 -9.57
N ALA A 294 1.57 22.62 -8.97
CA ALA A 294 1.33 23.91 -9.59
C ALA A 294 2.66 24.57 -9.98
N ASN A 295 2.84 24.84 -11.26
CA ASN A 295 4.07 25.38 -11.83
C ASN A 295 4.04 26.90 -11.78
N PHE A 296 4.68 27.51 -10.81
CA PHE A 296 4.81 28.97 -10.68
C PHE A 296 6.06 29.48 -11.38
N LYS A 297 6.00 30.70 -11.91
CA LYS A 297 7.14 31.38 -12.48
C LYS A 297 8.16 31.77 -11.40
N GLU A 298 9.42 31.93 -11.81
CA GLU A 298 10.54 32.27 -10.91
C GLU A 298 10.28 33.52 -10.06
N ASP A 299 9.66 34.58 -10.65
CA ASP A 299 9.33 35.81 -9.97
C ASP A 299 8.25 35.67 -8.89
N GLN A 300 7.30 34.74 -9.07
CA GLN A 300 6.23 34.46 -8.13
C GLN A 300 6.70 33.69 -6.89
N LEU A 301 7.77 32.89 -7.04
CA LEU A 301 8.31 32.05 -5.96
C LEU A 301 8.89 32.87 -4.79
N ALA A 302 9.28 34.10 -5.03
CA ALA A 302 9.84 34.95 -3.98
C ALA A 302 8.91 35.12 -2.77
N ARG A 303 7.60 34.95 -2.97
CA ARG A 303 6.56 35.15 -1.95
C ARG A 303 5.91 33.85 -1.47
N ILE A 304 6.03 32.75 -2.23
CA ILE A 304 5.41 31.47 -1.89
C ILE A 304 6.22 30.76 -0.81
N ARG A 305 5.55 30.29 0.24
CA ARG A 305 6.15 29.58 1.38
C ARG A 305 5.31 28.35 1.74
N PRO A 306 5.92 27.26 2.23
CA PRO A 306 5.19 26.13 2.79
C PRO A 306 4.24 26.58 3.90
N GLY A 307 3.05 25.99 3.94
CA GLY A 307 2.00 26.28 4.90
C GLY A 307 0.97 27.34 4.46
N GLN A 308 1.22 28.09 3.38
CA GLN A 308 0.25 29.05 2.84
C GLN A 308 -0.99 28.37 2.28
N MET A 309 -2.12 29.04 2.38
CA MET A 309 -3.39 28.55 1.82
C MET A 309 -3.45 28.78 0.32
N ALA A 310 -4.01 27.80 -0.37
CA ALA A 310 -4.23 27.86 -1.81
C ALA A 310 -5.70 27.60 -2.12
N THR A 311 -6.23 28.33 -3.09
CA THR A 311 -7.55 28.07 -3.68
C THR A 311 -7.34 27.50 -5.07
N LEU A 312 -7.99 26.39 -5.33
CA LEU A 312 -7.86 25.61 -6.56
C LEU A 312 -9.20 25.60 -7.29
N ARG A 313 -9.17 25.86 -8.59
CA ARG A 313 -10.36 25.80 -9.44
C ARG A 313 -10.11 24.87 -10.59
N THR A 314 -11.03 23.96 -10.84
CA THR A 314 -10.99 23.00 -11.94
C THR A 314 -12.11 23.25 -12.92
N GLU A 315 -11.90 22.95 -14.19
CA GLU A 315 -12.93 23.06 -15.23
C GLU A 315 -14.05 22.02 -15.06
N VAL A 316 -13.78 20.91 -14.36
CA VAL A 316 -14.79 19.85 -14.09
C VAL A 316 -15.88 20.36 -13.13
N LEU A 317 -15.52 21.22 -12.17
CA LEU A 317 -16.42 21.83 -11.21
C LEU A 317 -16.17 23.34 -11.12
N PRO A 318 -16.57 24.14 -12.14
CA PRO A 318 -16.15 25.53 -12.27
C PRO A 318 -16.70 26.46 -11.19
N HIS A 319 -17.81 26.09 -10.56
CA HIS A 319 -18.46 26.89 -9.50
C HIS A 319 -18.02 26.49 -8.09
N GLN A 320 -17.20 25.44 -7.95
CA GLN A 320 -16.77 24.95 -6.65
C GLN A 320 -15.25 25.14 -6.49
N PRO A 321 -14.83 26.05 -5.62
CA PRO A 321 -13.42 26.15 -5.27
C PRO A 321 -13.02 25.01 -4.33
N PHE A 322 -11.85 24.47 -4.54
CA PHE A 322 -11.19 23.55 -3.61
C PHE A 322 -10.13 24.30 -2.82
N HIS A 323 -9.92 23.88 -1.60
CA HIS A 323 -8.91 24.45 -0.73
C HIS A 323 -7.73 23.52 -0.60
N GLY A 324 -6.57 24.08 -0.45
CA GLY A 324 -5.35 23.31 -0.24
C GLY A 324 -4.33 24.12 0.54
N ARG A 325 -3.25 23.45 0.87
CA ARG A 325 -2.11 24.07 1.56
C ARG A 325 -0.83 23.77 0.80
N VAL A 326 0.02 24.78 0.64
CA VAL A 326 1.35 24.60 0.08
C VAL A 326 2.15 23.67 1.00
N LEU A 327 2.49 22.50 0.49
CA LEU A 327 3.27 21.49 1.21
C LEU A 327 4.77 21.74 1.06
N SER A 328 5.22 21.90 -0.19
CA SER A 328 6.64 22.07 -0.51
C SER A 328 6.84 22.74 -1.86
N LEU A 329 8.01 23.33 -2.04
CA LEU A 329 8.50 23.83 -3.31
C LEU A 329 9.60 22.87 -3.82
N ALA A 330 9.57 22.55 -5.11
CA ALA A 330 10.62 21.74 -5.71
C ALA A 330 11.96 22.49 -5.71
N HIS A 331 13.06 21.77 -5.50
CA HIS A 331 14.41 22.33 -5.49
C HIS A 331 15.04 22.42 -6.89
N GLY A 332 14.24 22.26 -7.94
CA GLY A 332 14.67 22.34 -9.35
C GLY A 332 13.53 22.78 -10.25
N THR A 333 13.87 23.37 -11.37
CA THR A 333 12.87 23.74 -12.41
C THR A 333 12.44 22.51 -13.20
N GLY A 334 11.27 22.55 -13.82
CA GLY A 334 10.79 21.48 -14.70
C GLY A 334 11.76 21.15 -15.84
N ALA A 335 12.54 22.13 -16.30
CA ALA A 335 13.55 21.93 -17.34
C ALA A 335 14.72 21.03 -16.90
N VAL A 336 15.10 21.03 -15.61
CA VAL A 336 16.18 20.19 -15.07
C VAL A 336 15.78 18.71 -15.04
N PHE A 337 14.48 18.44 -14.86
CA PHE A 337 13.94 17.07 -14.79
C PHE A 337 13.34 16.60 -16.12
N SER A 338 13.36 17.44 -17.16
CA SER A 338 12.85 17.07 -18.48
C SER A 338 13.79 16.07 -19.16
N VAL A 339 13.21 15.01 -19.73
CA VAL A 339 13.96 14.01 -20.56
C VAL A 339 14.53 14.65 -21.82
N ILE A 340 13.87 15.70 -22.32
CA ILE A 340 14.34 16.52 -23.46
C ILE A 340 14.53 17.94 -22.94
N PRO A 341 15.78 18.36 -22.64
CA PRO A 341 16.04 19.73 -22.25
C PRO A 341 15.59 20.71 -23.34
N PRO A 342 14.98 21.85 -23.01
CA PRO A 342 14.68 22.87 -24.00
C PRO A 342 15.99 23.44 -24.54
N GLU A 343 16.39 23.05 -25.74
CA GLU A 343 17.51 23.66 -26.46
C GLU A 343 17.03 24.94 -27.16
N ASN A 344 17.77 26.03 -26.99
CA ASN A 344 17.59 27.25 -27.77
C ASN A 344 18.11 27.00 -29.19
N ALA A 345 17.26 26.45 -30.06
CA ALA A 345 17.61 25.98 -31.39
C ALA A 345 17.94 27.11 -32.40
N THR A 346 17.80 28.36 -32.04
CA THR A 346 18.06 29.48 -32.96
C THR A 346 18.59 30.67 -32.20
N GLY A 347 19.89 30.84 -32.05
CA GLY A 347 20.66 32.07 -31.77
C GLY A 347 20.02 33.31 -31.12
N ASN A 348 18.78 33.24 -30.71
CA ASN A 348 18.05 34.28 -30.04
C ASN A 348 18.18 34.12 -28.52
N PHE A 349 18.94 35.00 -27.89
CA PHE A 349 19.15 35.08 -26.43
C PHE A 349 17.89 35.53 -25.69
N THR A 350 16.70 35.00 -25.98
CA THR A 350 15.51 35.27 -25.19
C THR A 350 15.52 34.37 -23.95
N ARG A 351 15.58 35.01 -22.77
CA ARG A 351 15.44 34.31 -21.48
C ARG A 351 14.06 33.66 -21.40
N ILE A 352 14.00 32.34 -21.44
CA ILE A 352 12.77 31.58 -21.19
C ILE A 352 12.56 31.58 -19.68
N VAL A 353 11.43 32.10 -19.21
CA VAL A 353 11.07 32.10 -17.80
C VAL A 353 10.87 30.67 -17.34
N GLN A 354 11.68 30.26 -16.38
CA GLN A 354 11.59 28.92 -15.81
C GLN A 354 10.43 28.83 -14.82
N ARG A 355 9.80 27.64 -14.76
CA ARG A 355 8.74 27.35 -13.80
C ARG A 355 9.24 26.33 -12.80
N VAL A 356 8.82 26.46 -11.54
CA VAL A 356 9.14 25.55 -10.45
C VAL A 356 7.86 24.96 -9.92
N PRO A 357 7.77 23.63 -9.81
CA PRO A 357 6.61 22.95 -9.23
C PRO A 357 6.49 23.27 -7.75
N VAL A 358 5.30 23.69 -7.36
CA VAL A 358 4.88 23.88 -5.97
C VAL A 358 3.81 22.83 -5.68
N ARG A 359 4.05 21.99 -4.70
CA ARG A 359 3.10 20.95 -4.30
C ARG A 359 2.12 21.50 -3.30
N ILE A 360 0.83 21.35 -3.63
CA ILE A 360 -0.30 21.81 -2.84
C ILE A 360 -1.11 20.58 -2.45
N GLU A 361 -1.22 20.32 -1.16
CA GLU A 361 -2.07 19.25 -0.62
C GLU A 361 -3.52 19.72 -0.60
N LEU A 362 -4.43 18.90 -1.14
CA LEU A 362 -5.87 19.17 -1.17
C LEU A 362 -6.49 18.90 0.20
N ASP A 363 -7.44 19.74 0.62
CA ASP A 363 -8.24 19.44 1.83
C ASP A 363 -9.24 18.32 1.51
N PRO A 364 -9.14 17.16 2.16
CA PRO A 364 -10.03 16.04 1.91
C PRO A 364 -11.48 16.29 2.34
N ARG A 365 -11.75 17.40 3.06
CA ARG A 365 -13.09 17.77 3.52
C ARG A 365 -13.90 18.55 2.49
N ASP A 366 -13.26 19.04 1.45
CA ASP A 366 -13.95 19.75 0.39
C ASP A 366 -14.89 18.78 -0.36
N ALA A 367 -16.13 19.20 -0.54
CA ALA A 367 -17.09 18.41 -1.29
C ALA A 367 -16.60 18.24 -2.75
N GLY A 368 -16.80 17.06 -3.34
CA GLY A 368 -16.44 16.80 -4.73
C GLY A 368 -14.97 16.45 -4.97
N VAL A 369 -14.13 16.34 -3.92
CA VAL A 369 -12.74 15.89 -4.07
C VAL A 369 -12.69 14.48 -4.70
N GLU A 370 -13.66 13.64 -4.44
CA GLU A 370 -13.81 12.31 -5.04
C GLU A 370 -14.06 12.33 -6.56
N MET A 371 -14.46 13.47 -7.11
CA MET A 371 -14.61 13.64 -8.56
C MET A 371 -13.31 14.05 -9.25
N LEU A 372 -12.33 14.48 -8.47
CA LEU A 372 -11.02 14.87 -8.98
C LEU A 372 -10.22 13.64 -9.41
N ARG A 373 -9.50 13.78 -10.52
CA ARG A 373 -8.69 12.69 -11.08
C ARG A 373 -7.28 13.18 -11.38
N PRO A 374 -6.24 12.37 -11.15
CA PRO A 374 -4.89 12.70 -11.59
C PRO A 374 -4.86 13.02 -13.09
N GLY A 375 -4.12 14.06 -13.44
CA GLY A 375 -3.99 14.56 -14.81
C GLY A 375 -4.96 15.66 -15.18
N LEU A 376 -5.97 15.98 -14.35
CA LEU A 376 -6.84 17.14 -14.61
C LEU A 376 -6.08 18.45 -14.41
N SER A 377 -6.34 19.42 -15.31
CA SER A 377 -5.82 20.78 -15.19
C SER A 377 -6.57 21.59 -14.14
N VAL A 378 -5.85 22.43 -13.45
CA VAL A 378 -6.35 23.25 -12.33
C VAL A 378 -5.75 24.65 -12.43
N THR A 379 -6.52 25.67 -12.07
CA THR A 379 -5.98 27.00 -11.79
C THR A 379 -5.71 27.07 -10.30
N ALA A 380 -4.45 27.28 -9.92
CA ALA A 380 -4.02 27.39 -8.53
C ALA A 380 -3.73 28.84 -8.17
N SER A 381 -4.34 29.32 -7.08
CA SER A 381 -4.14 30.67 -6.52
C SER A 381 -3.64 30.54 -5.09
N VAL A 382 -2.41 30.98 -4.81
CA VAL A 382 -1.80 30.92 -3.49
C VAL A 382 -1.89 32.30 -2.85
N ASP A 383 -2.42 32.35 -1.61
CA ASP A 383 -2.43 33.59 -0.80
C ASP A 383 -1.09 33.75 -0.06
N THR A 384 -0.29 34.68 -0.55
CA THR A 384 1.02 35.01 0.02
C THR A 384 0.97 36.11 1.08
N GLY A 385 -0.21 36.67 1.36
CA GLY A 385 -0.42 37.74 2.35
C GLY A 385 -0.48 37.24 3.79
N LEU A 386 -0.71 35.98 4.01
CA LEU A 386 -0.75 35.37 5.34
C LEU A 386 0.58 34.66 5.62
N ASP A 387 1.36 35.14 6.58
CA ASP A 387 2.54 34.39 7.06
C ASP A 387 2.07 33.19 7.86
N PRO A 388 2.40 31.94 7.43
CA PRO A 388 1.99 30.72 8.13
C PRO A 388 2.61 30.57 9.53
N ARG A 389 3.57 31.43 9.90
CA ARG A 389 4.24 31.43 11.21
C ARG A 389 3.54 32.28 12.28
N VAL A 390 2.46 32.96 11.91
CA VAL A 390 1.72 33.88 12.82
C VAL A 390 0.43 33.23 13.36
N ARG A 391 0.27 31.95 13.23
CA ARG A 391 -0.84 31.20 13.87
C ARG A 391 -0.35 30.18 14.87
#